data_32d4fe1df520c37ad1fc9a3ea5fd437a
#
_entry.id   32d4fe1df520c37ad1fc9a3ea5fd437a
#
_cell.length_a   1.000
_cell.length_b   1.000
_cell.length_c   1.000
_cell.angle_alpha   90.00
_cell.angle_beta   90.00
_cell.angle_gamma   90.00
#
_symmetry.space_group_name_H-M   'P 1'
#
loop_
_entity.id
_entity.type
_entity.pdbx_description
1 polymer ?
#
loop_
_entity_poly.entity_id
_entity_poly.type
_entity_poly.pdbx_seq_one_letter_code
_entity_poly.pdbx_strand_id
1 'polypeptide(L)'
;ADYLTENILVLNKIKDNKYLLNVLDATADQTLDLVANTSSSANLPLYANVKTINLTDSSDQITNNFEALKIIDKIQSVVLPTADEALKISATTMINGSALLGKIQSYELNIIDTSMLQLSTVAESEHVSSVEIKDTSAHVSADFDKLIALGPNLADLNFISIDGVSNALDITYEQWTASKETLDSLPSIPYDFNLSEVMASQATLAALDENVLNIQITDTAENINLDWDSLQTLYGSVDLPGKL
;
A
#
# COMPACT_ATOMS: atom_id res chain seq x y z
N ALA A 1 2.78 30.37 11.73
CA ALA A 1 4.24 30.15 11.80
C ALA A 1 5.00 31.38 11.34
N ASP A 2 4.62 32.03 10.23
CA ASP A 2 5.28 33.24 9.71
C ASP A 2 5.34 34.34 10.77
N TYR A 3 4.24 34.54 11.48
CA TYR A 3 4.17 35.53 12.57
C TYR A 3 5.17 35.25 13.69
N LEU A 4 5.51 34.00 13.96
CA LEU A 4 6.51 33.64 14.95
C LEU A 4 7.94 33.96 14.46
N THR A 5 8.22 33.70 13.20
CA THR A 5 9.51 33.99 12.58
C THR A 5 9.77 35.49 12.52
N GLU A 6 8.76 36.28 12.13
CA GLU A 6 8.83 37.74 12.07
C GLU A 6 8.98 38.42 13.45
N ASN A 7 8.43 37.78 14.49
CA ASN A 7 8.42 38.35 15.85
C ASN A 7 9.42 37.71 16.82
N ILE A 8 10.33 36.87 16.32
CA ILE A 8 11.31 36.16 17.13
C ILE A 8 12.15 37.09 18.00
N LEU A 9 12.52 38.29 17.48
CA LEU A 9 13.27 39.29 18.23
C LEU A 9 12.47 39.89 19.40
N VAL A 10 11.16 39.96 19.27
CA VAL A 10 10.27 40.42 20.34
C VAL A 10 10.12 39.33 21.41
N LEU A 11 9.92 38.06 20.96
CA LEU A 11 9.83 36.92 21.86
C LEU A 11 11.12 36.72 22.69
N ASN A 12 12.27 36.94 22.06
CA ASN A 12 13.59 36.87 22.75
C ASN A 12 13.80 37.98 23.81
N LYS A 13 12.98 39.02 23.79
CA LYS A 13 13.01 40.08 24.83
C LYS A 13 12.18 39.74 26.06
N ILE A 14 11.39 38.68 26.02
CA ILE A 14 10.62 38.24 27.18
C ILE A 14 11.59 37.69 28.21
N LYS A 15 11.63 38.35 29.35
CA LYS A 15 12.56 38.08 30.42
C LYS A 15 12.38 36.63 30.94
N ASP A 16 13.49 35.93 31.08
CA ASP A 16 13.56 34.57 31.62
C ASP A 16 12.99 33.45 30.72
N ASN A 17 12.62 33.74 29.46
CA ASN A 17 12.04 32.78 28.53
C ASN A 17 10.85 31.94 29.09
N LYS A 18 10.13 32.52 30.04
CA LYS A 18 9.00 31.89 30.73
C LYS A 18 7.69 32.09 29.96
N TYR A 19 7.64 31.65 28.71
CA TYR A 19 6.41 31.63 27.92
C TYR A 19 6.24 30.29 27.25
N LEU A 20 4.99 29.91 27.05
CA LEU A 20 4.63 28.74 26.27
C LEU A 20 3.77 29.16 25.07
N LEU A 21 4.08 28.61 23.91
CA LEU A 21 3.43 28.94 22.65
C LEU A 21 2.57 27.75 22.19
N ASN A 22 1.34 28.04 21.82
CA ASN A 22 0.55 27.16 21.00
C ASN A 22 0.63 27.68 19.57
N VAL A 23 1.16 26.89 18.67
CA VAL A 23 1.27 27.21 17.26
C VAL A 23 0.02 26.70 16.58
N LEU A 24 -0.70 27.59 15.93
CA LEU A 24 -1.95 27.30 15.23
C LEU A 24 -1.74 27.43 13.73
N ASP A 25 -2.43 26.59 12.97
CA ASP A 25 -2.48 26.63 11.51
C ASP A 25 -1.08 26.65 10.85
N ALA A 26 -0.13 25.91 11.43
CA ALA A 26 1.18 25.73 10.83
C ALA A 26 1.10 24.78 9.64
N THR A 27 1.84 25.08 8.58
CA THR A 27 2.08 24.09 7.52
C THR A 27 3.13 23.06 7.94
N ALA A 28 3.24 21.97 7.16
CA ALA A 28 4.28 20.96 7.36
C ALA A 28 5.68 21.60 7.31
N ASP A 29 5.98 22.38 6.28
CA ASP A 29 7.27 23.05 6.10
C ASP A 29 7.56 24.01 7.26
N GLN A 30 6.59 24.84 7.64
CA GLN A 30 6.75 25.78 8.77
C GLN A 30 7.01 25.04 10.09
N THR A 31 6.40 23.86 10.27
CA THR A 31 6.62 23.03 11.45
C THR A 31 8.03 22.47 11.46
N LEU A 32 8.52 21.99 10.32
CA LEU A 32 9.89 21.47 10.17
C LEU A 32 10.94 22.58 10.35
N ASP A 33 10.70 23.76 9.79
CA ASP A 33 11.56 24.94 9.98
C ASP A 33 11.63 25.36 11.45
N LEU A 34 10.52 25.31 12.16
CA LEU A 34 10.46 25.60 13.58
C LEU A 34 11.33 24.63 14.40
N VAL A 35 11.33 23.36 14.04
CA VAL A 35 12.17 22.32 14.67
C VAL A 35 13.64 22.48 14.27
N ALA A 36 13.94 22.73 12.99
CA ALA A 36 15.30 22.83 12.46
C ALA A 36 16.05 24.06 13.03
N ASN A 37 15.35 25.17 13.21
CA ASN A 37 15.96 26.43 13.71
C ASN A 37 16.38 26.38 15.20
N THR A 38 16.22 25.23 15.86
CA THR A 38 16.76 25.03 17.23
C THR A 38 18.30 25.02 17.28
N SER A 39 18.97 24.89 16.13
CA SER A 39 20.42 24.66 16.03
C SER A 39 21.22 25.97 15.83
N SER A 40 20.57 27.11 15.59
CA SER A 40 21.27 28.38 15.35
C SER A 40 21.53 29.11 16.68
N SER A 41 22.80 29.32 16.99
CA SER A 41 23.28 29.94 18.23
C SER A 41 22.86 31.39 18.43
N ALA A 42 22.20 32.01 17.48
CA ALA A 42 21.68 33.37 17.55
C ALA A 42 20.20 33.44 17.99
N ASN A 43 19.48 32.36 17.93
CA ASN A 43 18.09 32.27 18.33
C ASN A 43 17.98 31.27 19.48
N LEU A 44 17.49 31.71 20.62
CA LEU A 44 17.04 30.80 21.67
C LEU A 44 16.12 29.74 21.04
N PRO A 45 16.19 28.50 21.53
CA PRO A 45 15.42 27.42 20.92
C PRO A 45 13.92 27.71 21.05
N LEU A 46 13.36 28.42 20.07
CA LEU A 46 11.95 28.79 20.04
C LEU A 46 11.07 27.54 20.21
N TYR A 47 11.49 26.43 19.60
CA TYR A 47 10.83 25.15 19.75
C TYR A 47 10.75 24.66 21.21
N ALA A 48 11.74 24.97 22.05
CA ALA A 48 11.71 24.59 23.48
C ALA A 48 10.50 25.18 24.20
N ASN A 49 10.07 26.40 23.80
CA ASN A 49 8.93 27.09 24.36
C ASN A 49 7.60 26.76 23.66
N VAL A 50 7.61 25.96 22.61
CA VAL A 50 6.38 25.47 21.98
C VAL A 50 5.79 24.37 22.85
N LYS A 51 4.53 24.54 23.21
CA LYS A 51 3.74 23.55 23.95
C LYS A 51 3.03 22.60 23.00
N THR A 52 2.34 23.15 22.02
CA THR A 52 1.55 22.38 21.05
C THR A 52 1.66 22.99 19.64
N ILE A 53 1.52 22.15 18.65
CA ILE A 53 1.43 22.52 17.23
C ILE A 53 0.14 21.92 16.67
N ASN A 54 -0.73 22.77 16.15
CA ASN A 54 -1.86 22.35 15.32
C ASN A 54 -1.48 22.62 13.87
N LEU A 55 -1.44 21.56 13.09
CA LEU A 55 -0.96 21.57 11.72
C LEU A 55 -2.14 21.59 10.78
N THR A 56 -2.06 22.41 9.72
CA THR A 56 -3.07 22.47 8.65
C THR A 56 -2.34 22.52 7.31
N ASP A 57 -2.47 21.46 6.52
CA ASP A 57 -1.83 21.40 5.20
C ASP A 57 -2.52 20.37 4.30
N SER A 58 -2.20 20.40 3.01
CA SER A 58 -2.71 19.43 2.03
C SER A 58 -2.24 18.01 2.32
N SER A 59 -2.98 17.02 1.83
CA SER A 59 -2.60 15.60 1.92
C SER A 59 -1.23 15.34 1.31
N ASP A 60 -0.91 15.97 0.18
CA ASP A 60 0.39 15.87 -0.48
C ASP A 60 1.54 16.37 0.41
N GLN A 61 1.37 17.56 1.04
CA GLN A 61 2.40 18.12 1.90
C GLN A 61 2.58 17.28 3.17
N ILE A 62 1.50 16.78 3.75
CA ILE A 62 1.58 15.86 4.88
C ILE A 62 2.27 14.55 4.47
N THR A 63 1.90 13.98 3.31
CA THR A 63 2.52 12.76 2.77
C THR A 63 4.02 12.94 2.54
N ASN A 64 4.42 13.99 1.84
CA ASN A 64 5.82 14.26 1.51
C ASN A 64 6.70 14.48 2.75
N ASN A 65 6.13 15.02 3.81
CA ASN A 65 6.83 15.33 5.05
C ASN A 65 6.55 14.32 6.18
N PHE A 66 5.81 13.24 5.91
CA PHE A 66 5.28 12.34 6.95
C PHE A 66 6.36 11.79 7.87
N GLU A 67 7.47 11.31 7.31
CA GLU A 67 8.58 10.71 8.06
C GLU A 67 9.25 11.71 9.01
N ALA A 68 9.33 12.98 8.63
CA ALA A 68 9.87 14.04 9.47
C ALA A 68 8.85 14.52 10.52
N LEU A 69 7.55 14.55 10.17
CA LEU A 69 6.50 14.99 11.07
C LEU A 69 6.20 13.96 12.18
N LYS A 70 6.24 12.66 11.87
CA LYS A 70 5.88 11.60 12.84
C LYS A 70 6.75 11.58 14.10
N ILE A 71 7.96 12.14 14.05
CA ILE A 71 8.88 12.19 15.18
C ILE A 71 8.71 13.46 16.03
N ILE A 72 7.84 14.40 15.63
CA ILE A 72 7.59 15.64 16.34
C ILE A 72 6.50 15.41 17.41
N ASP A 73 6.92 15.31 18.64
CA ASP A 73 6.06 15.01 19.80
C ASP A 73 5.03 16.09 20.11
N LYS A 74 5.32 17.36 19.74
CA LYS A 74 4.46 18.53 20.02
C LYS A 74 3.31 18.72 19.06
N ILE A 75 3.21 17.95 17.96
CA ILE A 75 2.03 17.95 17.11
C ILE A 75 0.86 17.37 17.90
N GLN A 76 -0.19 18.17 18.07
CA GLN A 76 -1.42 17.79 18.77
C GLN A 76 -2.53 17.38 17.82
N SER A 77 -2.68 18.07 16.72
CA SER A 77 -3.67 17.78 15.69
C SER A 77 -3.15 18.09 14.29
N VAL A 78 -3.67 17.38 13.31
CA VAL A 78 -3.45 17.64 11.88
C VAL A 78 -4.82 17.77 11.22
N VAL A 79 -5.00 18.82 10.45
CA VAL A 79 -6.21 19.11 9.70
C VAL A 79 -5.85 19.14 8.22
N LEU A 80 -6.55 18.33 7.44
CA LEU A 80 -6.51 18.36 5.98
C LEU A 80 -7.66 19.28 5.51
N PRO A 81 -7.37 20.41 4.84
CA PRO A 81 -8.39 21.42 4.51
C PRO A 81 -9.42 20.93 3.51
N THR A 82 -9.05 19.98 2.67
CA THR A 82 -9.94 19.32 1.72
C THR A 82 -9.91 17.84 1.98
N ALA A 83 -11.06 17.23 2.18
CA ALA A 83 -11.20 15.78 2.40
C ALA A 83 -11.01 14.96 1.11
N ASP A 84 -10.58 15.58 0.03
CA ASP A 84 -10.73 15.04 -1.33
C ASP A 84 -9.53 14.21 -1.80
N GLU A 85 -8.42 14.20 -1.08
CA GLU A 85 -7.25 13.44 -1.47
C GLU A 85 -6.75 12.57 -0.31
N ALA A 86 -6.69 11.26 -0.56
CA ALA A 86 -6.13 10.32 0.38
C ALA A 86 -4.62 10.56 0.59
N LEU A 87 -4.13 10.29 1.79
CA LEU A 87 -2.69 10.25 2.06
C LEU A 87 -2.08 9.05 1.36
N LYS A 88 -1.13 9.28 0.47
CA LYS A 88 -0.43 8.21 -0.25
C LYS A 88 0.86 7.84 0.47
N ILE A 89 0.83 6.81 1.31
CA ILE A 89 1.97 6.36 2.13
C ILE A 89 2.25 4.87 1.98
N SER A 90 3.48 4.45 2.26
CA SER A 90 3.80 3.02 2.26
C SER A 90 3.19 2.30 3.46
N ALA A 91 2.97 0.98 3.35
CA ALA A 91 2.54 0.15 4.47
C ALA A 91 3.47 0.30 5.69
N THR A 92 4.77 0.35 5.48
CA THR A 92 5.76 0.57 6.55
C THR A 92 5.58 1.93 7.22
N THR A 93 5.35 2.99 6.44
CA THR A 93 5.10 4.34 6.95
C THR A 93 3.80 4.40 7.75
N MET A 94 2.73 3.77 7.26
CA MET A 94 1.45 3.66 7.98
C MET A 94 1.64 2.99 9.36
N ILE A 95 2.27 1.81 9.37
CA ILE A 95 2.48 1.03 10.61
C ILE A 95 3.31 1.82 11.62
N ASN A 96 4.44 2.40 11.18
CA ASN A 96 5.35 3.14 12.05
C ASN A 96 4.88 4.55 12.38
N GLY A 97 3.89 5.08 11.68
CA GLY A 97 3.36 6.43 11.80
C GLY A 97 2.00 6.52 12.50
N SER A 98 1.50 5.44 13.08
CA SER A 98 0.17 5.36 13.69
C SER A 98 -0.11 6.47 14.72
N ALA A 99 0.92 6.91 15.46
CA ALA A 99 0.81 8.00 16.42
C ALA A 99 0.52 9.36 15.76
N LEU A 100 1.05 9.64 14.56
CA LEU A 100 0.73 10.84 13.80
C LEU A 100 -0.64 10.70 13.12
N LEU A 101 -0.93 9.54 12.53
CA LEU A 101 -2.23 9.26 11.92
C LEU A 101 -3.37 9.45 12.92
N GLY A 102 -3.23 9.01 14.15
CA GLY A 102 -4.20 9.21 15.22
C GLY A 102 -4.44 10.68 15.62
N LYS A 103 -3.67 11.63 15.09
CA LYS A 103 -3.85 13.08 15.29
C LYS A 103 -4.57 13.75 14.12
N ILE A 104 -4.82 13.03 13.03
CA ILE A 104 -5.55 13.51 11.86
C ILE A 104 -7.04 13.25 12.07
N GLN A 105 -7.87 14.28 11.96
CA GLN A 105 -9.31 14.19 12.32
C GLN A 105 -10.14 13.37 11.33
N SER A 106 -9.83 13.48 10.04
CA SER A 106 -10.51 12.76 8.97
C SER A 106 -9.55 12.60 7.81
N TYR A 107 -9.39 11.37 7.34
CA TYR A 107 -8.48 11.06 6.24
C TYR A 107 -8.82 9.71 5.64
N GLU A 108 -8.39 9.51 4.41
CA GLU A 108 -8.32 8.21 3.74
C GLU A 108 -6.85 7.88 3.43
N LEU A 109 -6.56 6.60 3.25
CA LEU A 109 -5.23 6.10 2.95
C LEU A 109 -5.22 5.34 1.63
N ASN A 110 -4.33 5.75 0.75
CA ASN A 110 -3.87 4.95 -0.38
C ASN A 110 -2.52 4.35 -0.01
N ILE A 111 -2.51 3.07 0.31
CA ILE A 111 -1.32 2.39 0.78
C ILE A 111 -0.56 1.80 -0.41
N ILE A 112 0.72 2.16 -0.52
CA ILE A 112 1.63 1.67 -1.56
C ILE A 112 2.71 0.77 -0.97
N ASP A 113 3.41 0.03 -1.84
CA ASP A 113 4.53 -0.85 -1.47
C ASP A 113 4.18 -1.82 -0.32
N THR A 114 2.97 -2.38 -0.33
CA THR A 114 2.50 -3.32 0.71
C THR A 114 3.00 -4.73 0.39
N SER A 115 3.77 -5.34 1.31
CA SER A 115 4.08 -6.76 1.21
C SER A 115 2.94 -7.64 1.74
N MET A 116 2.87 -8.89 1.31
CA MET A 116 1.88 -9.85 1.81
C MET A 116 1.95 -10.05 3.33
N LEU A 117 3.15 -9.91 3.91
CA LEU A 117 3.33 -9.96 5.37
C LEU A 117 2.63 -8.79 6.11
N GLN A 118 2.58 -7.61 5.49
CA GLN A 118 1.98 -6.41 6.07
C GLN A 118 0.47 -6.32 5.79
N LEU A 119 -0.04 -7.09 4.83
CA LEU A 119 -1.39 -6.99 4.30
C LEU A 119 -2.47 -7.08 5.39
N SER A 120 -2.34 -8.02 6.33
CA SER A 120 -3.32 -8.18 7.41
C SER A 120 -3.45 -6.91 8.27
N THR A 121 -2.31 -6.29 8.62
CA THR A 121 -2.30 -5.06 9.42
C THR A 121 -2.88 -3.87 8.64
N VAL A 122 -2.60 -3.81 7.34
CA VAL A 122 -3.14 -2.75 6.45
C VAL A 122 -4.66 -2.91 6.31
N ALA A 123 -5.14 -4.13 6.07
CA ALA A 123 -6.56 -4.43 5.86
C ALA A 123 -7.44 -4.21 7.11
N GLU A 124 -6.85 -4.25 8.31
CA GLU A 124 -7.57 -3.97 9.57
C GLU A 124 -7.87 -2.48 9.78
N SER A 125 -7.28 -1.58 9.02
CA SER A 125 -7.49 -0.14 9.17
C SER A 125 -8.75 0.33 8.45
N GLU A 126 -9.66 0.96 9.17
CA GLU A 126 -10.90 1.52 8.63
C GLU A 126 -10.69 2.71 7.67
N HIS A 127 -9.47 3.28 7.64
CA HIS A 127 -9.15 4.43 6.80
C HIS A 127 -8.56 4.06 5.44
N VAL A 128 -8.27 2.77 5.20
CA VAL A 128 -7.67 2.32 3.94
C VAL A 128 -8.72 2.24 2.85
N SER A 129 -8.56 3.06 1.81
CA SER A 129 -9.41 3.09 0.62
C SER A 129 -8.81 2.31 -0.54
N SER A 130 -7.48 2.25 -0.64
CA SER A 130 -6.81 1.45 -1.66
C SER A 130 -5.46 0.90 -1.20
N VAL A 131 -5.09 -0.26 -1.77
CA VAL A 131 -3.83 -0.96 -1.47
C VAL A 131 -3.14 -1.37 -2.76
N GLU A 132 -1.90 -0.94 -2.92
CA GLU A 132 -0.99 -1.45 -3.94
C GLU A 132 -0.08 -2.50 -3.31
N ILE A 133 -0.10 -3.72 -3.84
CA ILE A 133 0.78 -4.81 -3.39
C ILE A 133 2.10 -4.75 -4.15
N LYS A 134 3.18 -5.00 -3.42
CA LYS A 134 4.52 -5.15 -3.99
C LYS A 134 5.27 -6.27 -3.28
N ASP A 135 5.27 -7.44 -3.88
CA ASP A 135 5.91 -8.63 -3.31
C ASP A 135 6.31 -9.61 -4.41
N THR A 136 6.91 -10.72 -4.04
CA THR A 136 7.22 -11.82 -4.97
C THR A 136 5.95 -12.61 -5.32
N SER A 137 5.89 -13.18 -6.53
CA SER A 137 4.78 -14.06 -6.92
C SER A 137 4.59 -15.23 -5.95
N ALA A 138 5.67 -15.76 -5.40
CA ALA A 138 5.61 -16.86 -4.43
C ALA A 138 4.90 -16.45 -3.12
N HIS A 139 5.18 -15.25 -2.58
CA HIS A 139 4.48 -14.76 -1.39
C HIS A 139 3.01 -14.44 -1.68
N VAL A 140 2.74 -13.87 -2.86
CA VAL A 140 1.36 -13.58 -3.29
C VAL A 140 0.57 -14.88 -3.45
N SER A 141 1.13 -15.91 -4.11
CA SER A 141 0.50 -17.21 -4.27
C SER A 141 0.20 -17.89 -2.93
N ALA A 142 1.14 -17.82 -1.98
CA ALA A 142 0.99 -18.45 -0.66
C ALA A 142 -0.17 -17.87 0.16
N ASP A 143 -0.48 -16.59 -0.01
CA ASP A 143 -1.52 -15.86 0.73
C ASP A 143 -2.59 -15.28 -0.21
N PHE A 144 -2.81 -15.91 -1.36
CA PHE A 144 -3.67 -15.39 -2.44
C PHE A 144 -5.09 -15.04 -1.98
N ASP A 145 -5.70 -15.86 -1.13
CA ASP A 145 -7.04 -15.60 -0.61
C ASP A 145 -7.13 -14.30 0.19
N LYS A 146 -6.05 -13.94 0.92
CA LYS A 146 -5.97 -12.65 1.63
C LYS A 146 -5.89 -11.48 0.66
N LEU A 147 -5.18 -11.65 -0.47
CA LEU A 147 -5.11 -10.65 -1.52
C LEU A 147 -6.50 -10.37 -2.08
N ILE A 148 -7.20 -11.42 -2.49
CA ILE A 148 -8.54 -11.30 -3.11
C ILE A 148 -9.59 -10.79 -2.12
N ALA A 149 -9.43 -11.06 -0.83
CA ALA A 149 -10.30 -10.52 0.21
C ALA A 149 -10.29 -8.98 0.31
N LEU A 150 -9.27 -8.29 -0.26
CA LEU A 150 -9.28 -6.84 -0.40
C LEU A 150 -10.40 -6.34 -1.33
N GLY A 151 -10.83 -7.17 -2.29
CA GLY A 151 -11.87 -6.82 -3.24
C GLY A 151 -11.57 -5.50 -3.97
N PRO A 152 -12.51 -4.52 -3.94
CA PRO A 152 -12.33 -3.25 -4.65
C PRO A 152 -11.23 -2.35 -4.07
N ASN A 153 -10.73 -2.67 -2.87
CA ASN A 153 -9.62 -1.90 -2.27
C ASN A 153 -8.25 -2.34 -2.84
N LEU A 154 -8.17 -3.45 -3.55
CA LEU A 154 -6.96 -3.83 -4.28
C LEU A 154 -6.79 -2.91 -5.49
N ALA A 155 -5.82 -2.01 -5.44
CA ALA A 155 -5.60 -1.02 -6.49
C ALA A 155 -4.58 -1.48 -7.54
N ASP A 156 -3.57 -2.23 -7.14
CA ASP A 156 -2.56 -2.75 -8.05
C ASP A 156 -1.77 -3.91 -7.43
N LEU A 157 -1.14 -4.72 -8.29
CA LEU A 157 -0.29 -5.84 -7.91
C LEU A 157 1.01 -5.81 -8.71
N ASN A 158 2.11 -5.52 -8.03
CA ASN A 158 3.43 -5.40 -8.62
C ASN A 158 4.36 -6.50 -8.10
N PHE A 159 4.99 -7.25 -9.00
CA PHE A 159 5.92 -8.29 -8.61
C PHE A 159 7.36 -7.79 -8.48
N ILE A 160 7.99 -8.18 -7.38
CA ILE A 160 9.43 -8.08 -7.23
C ILE A 160 10.05 -9.24 -7.99
N SER A 161 10.73 -8.93 -9.09
CA SER A 161 11.42 -9.92 -9.91
C SER A 161 12.63 -10.50 -9.18
N ILE A 162 12.73 -11.83 -9.18
CA ILE A 162 13.91 -12.54 -8.68
C ILE A 162 14.55 -13.26 -9.88
N ASP A 163 15.84 -13.03 -10.11
CA ASP A 163 16.58 -13.65 -11.23
C ASP A 163 16.40 -15.17 -11.25
N GLY A 164 15.91 -15.69 -12.38
CA GLY A 164 15.70 -17.12 -12.59
C GLY A 164 14.42 -17.72 -11.96
N VAL A 165 13.56 -16.89 -11.38
CA VAL A 165 12.26 -17.31 -10.83
C VAL A 165 11.15 -16.77 -11.71
N SER A 166 10.17 -17.61 -12.04
CA SER A 166 8.96 -17.19 -12.73
C SER A 166 8.16 -16.20 -11.88
N ASN A 167 7.58 -15.19 -12.51
CA ASN A 167 6.61 -14.29 -11.87
C ASN A 167 5.16 -14.82 -11.95
N ALA A 168 4.96 -16.07 -12.40
CA ALA A 168 3.66 -16.67 -12.44
C ALA A 168 3.08 -16.89 -11.02
N LEU A 169 1.79 -16.73 -10.89
CA LEU A 169 1.03 -17.07 -9.68
C LEU A 169 0.68 -18.56 -9.69
N ASP A 170 1.12 -19.26 -8.65
CA ASP A 170 0.77 -20.67 -8.41
C ASP A 170 -0.52 -20.69 -7.58
N ILE A 171 -1.67 -20.90 -8.24
CA ILE A 171 -3.00 -20.85 -7.62
C ILE A 171 -3.85 -22.04 -8.07
N THR A 172 -4.95 -22.32 -7.33
CA THR A 172 -5.91 -23.33 -7.75
C THR A 172 -6.84 -22.80 -8.84
N TYR A 173 -7.46 -23.72 -9.58
CA TYR A 173 -8.50 -23.36 -10.57
C TYR A 173 -9.66 -22.59 -9.93
N GLU A 174 -10.06 -22.96 -8.71
CA GLU A 174 -11.11 -22.27 -7.97
C GLU A 174 -10.72 -20.83 -7.64
N GLN A 175 -9.49 -20.63 -7.14
CA GLN A 175 -8.95 -19.28 -6.86
C GLN A 175 -8.88 -18.43 -8.14
N TRP A 176 -8.40 -19.01 -9.25
CA TRP A 176 -8.33 -18.32 -10.53
C TRP A 176 -9.71 -17.87 -11.03
N THR A 177 -10.70 -18.75 -11.02
CA THR A 177 -12.06 -18.42 -11.48
C THR A 177 -12.75 -17.39 -10.60
N ALA A 178 -12.55 -17.47 -9.28
CA ALA A 178 -13.14 -16.54 -8.32
C ALA A 178 -12.50 -15.13 -8.37
N SER A 179 -11.24 -15.05 -8.74
CA SER A 179 -10.48 -13.79 -8.73
C SER A 179 -10.36 -13.10 -10.09
N LYS A 180 -10.75 -13.76 -11.18
CA LYS A 180 -10.50 -13.29 -12.54
C LYS A 180 -10.99 -11.86 -12.77
N GLU A 181 -12.22 -11.54 -12.38
CA GLU A 181 -12.79 -10.20 -12.54
C GLU A 181 -11.99 -9.13 -11.79
N THR A 182 -11.55 -9.45 -10.57
CA THR A 182 -10.73 -8.54 -9.77
C THR A 182 -9.36 -8.32 -10.42
N LEU A 183 -8.68 -9.39 -10.81
CA LEU A 183 -7.36 -9.31 -11.43
C LEU A 183 -7.40 -8.59 -12.79
N ASP A 184 -8.40 -8.89 -13.62
CA ASP A 184 -8.57 -8.26 -14.94
C ASP A 184 -8.85 -6.74 -14.84
N SER A 185 -9.29 -6.26 -13.67
CA SER A 185 -9.53 -4.82 -13.43
C SER A 185 -8.28 -4.04 -13.02
N LEU A 186 -7.19 -4.71 -12.66
CA LEU A 186 -5.97 -4.06 -12.22
C LEU A 186 -5.17 -3.47 -13.37
N PRO A 187 -4.50 -2.32 -13.17
CA PRO A 187 -3.78 -1.62 -14.23
C PRO A 187 -2.50 -2.33 -14.69
N SER A 188 -1.87 -3.09 -13.80
CA SER A 188 -0.62 -3.81 -14.09
C SER A 188 -0.92 -5.23 -14.57
N ILE A 189 -1.07 -5.44 -15.87
CA ILE A 189 -1.28 -6.76 -16.51
C ILE A 189 -0.14 -6.97 -17.54
N PRO A 190 0.30 -8.22 -17.81
CA PRO A 190 -0.37 -9.49 -17.52
C PRO A 190 0.24 -10.24 -16.33
N TYR A 191 -0.62 -10.96 -15.58
CA TYR A 191 -0.18 -11.96 -14.62
C TYR A 191 -0.20 -13.32 -15.30
N ASP A 192 0.91 -14.04 -15.25
CA ASP A 192 0.95 -15.43 -15.66
C ASP A 192 0.47 -16.33 -14.53
N PHE A 193 -0.19 -17.45 -14.88
CA PHE A 193 -0.74 -18.40 -13.91
C PHE A 193 -0.22 -19.82 -14.16
N ASN A 194 0.13 -20.49 -13.06
CA ASN A 194 0.25 -21.94 -13.00
C ASN A 194 -0.96 -22.45 -12.19
N LEU A 195 -1.88 -23.14 -12.85
CA LEU A 195 -3.09 -23.61 -12.23
C LEU A 195 -2.93 -25.03 -11.70
N SER A 196 -3.28 -25.23 -10.44
CA SER A 196 -3.39 -26.55 -9.80
C SER A 196 -4.86 -26.95 -9.58
N GLU A 197 -5.09 -28.21 -9.24
CA GLU A 197 -6.42 -28.76 -8.92
C GLU A 197 -7.46 -28.57 -10.05
N VAL A 198 -7.02 -28.58 -11.30
CA VAL A 198 -7.88 -28.44 -12.46
C VAL A 198 -8.53 -29.80 -12.79
N MET A 199 -9.85 -29.88 -12.85
CA MET A 199 -10.51 -31.09 -13.32
C MET A 199 -10.30 -31.26 -14.83
N ALA A 200 -10.34 -32.51 -15.33
CA ALA A 200 -10.14 -32.81 -16.75
C ALA A 200 -11.09 -32.00 -17.66
N SER A 201 -12.36 -31.90 -17.27
CA SER A 201 -13.39 -31.14 -18.01
C SER A 201 -13.16 -29.60 -17.99
N GLN A 202 -12.37 -29.08 -17.09
CA GLN A 202 -12.09 -27.66 -16.96
C GLN A 202 -10.82 -27.24 -17.74
N ALA A 203 -9.95 -28.18 -18.05
CA ALA A 203 -8.63 -27.92 -18.63
C ALA A 203 -8.70 -27.13 -19.93
N THR A 204 -9.69 -27.46 -20.80
CA THR A 204 -9.87 -26.75 -22.08
C THR A 204 -10.21 -25.28 -21.88
N LEU A 205 -11.06 -24.94 -20.90
CA LEU A 205 -11.43 -23.58 -20.61
C LEU A 205 -10.23 -22.80 -20.03
N ALA A 206 -9.50 -23.42 -19.11
CA ALA A 206 -8.30 -22.82 -18.54
C ALA A 206 -7.22 -22.54 -19.61
N ALA A 207 -7.03 -23.46 -20.54
CA ALA A 207 -6.03 -23.34 -21.59
C ALA A 207 -6.32 -22.25 -22.63
N LEU A 208 -7.58 -21.79 -22.75
CA LEU A 208 -7.95 -20.68 -23.63
C LEU A 208 -7.46 -19.32 -23.12
N ASP A 209 -7.14 -19.21 -21.83
CA ASP A 209 -6.56 -17.98 -21.28
C ASP A 209 -5.06 -17.92 -21.61
N GLU A 210 -4.66 -16.87 -22.30
CA GLU A 210 -3.26 -16.69 -22.75
C GLU A 210 -2.28 -16.54 -21.58
N ASN A 211 -2.76 -16.08 -20.43
CA ASN A 211 -1.96 -15.90 -19.23
C ASN A 211 -1.77 -17.19 -18.42
N VAL A 212 -2.48 -18.27 -18.75
CA VAL A 212 -2.27 -19.57 -18.13
C VAL A 212 -1.09 -20.28 -18.79
N LEU A 213 0.03 -20.42 -18.05
CA LEU A 213 1.26 -21.06 -18.53
C LEU A 213 1.23 -22.57 -18.36
N ASN A 214 0.77 -23.04 -17.18
CA ASN A 214 0.75 -24.45 -16.84
C ASN A 214 -0.58 -24.84 -16.20
N ILE A 215 -1.01 -26.07 -16.46
CA ILE A 215 -2.22 -26.66 -15.93
C ILE A 215 -1.85 -28.01 -15.30
N GLN A 216 -2.07 -28.15 -13.99
CA GLN A 216 -1.94 -29.43 -13.29
C GLN A 216 -3.34 -30.04 -13.12
N ILE A 217 -3.60 -31.13 -13.85
CA ILE A 217 -4.87 -31.84 -13.75
C ILE A 217 -4.86 -32.73 -12.51
N THR A 218 -5.95 -32.60 -11.73
CA THR A 218 -6.20 -33.46 -10.57
C THR A 218 -7.64 -33.96 -10.68
N ASP A 219 -7.82 -35.21 -11.14
CA ASP A 219 -9.12 -35.80 -11.33
C ASP A 219 -9.06 -37.35 -11.21
N THR A 220 -10.21 -38.01 -11.20
CA THR A 220 -10.30 -39.46 -11.23
C THR A 220 -9.87 -40.03 -12.59
N ALA A 221 -9.34 -41.23 -12.59
CA ALA A 221 -8.99 -41.90 -13.85
C ALA A 221 -10.18 -42.04 -14.82
N GLU A 222 -11.39 -42.16 -14.26
CA GLU A 222 -12.63 -42.24 -15.06
C GLU A 222 -12.90 -40.91 -15.78
N ASN A 223 -12.84 -39.79 -15.07
CA ASN A 223 -13.06 -38.46 -15.64
C ASN A 223 -11.96 -38.09 -16.64
N ILE A 224 -10.68 -38.36 -16.31
CA ILE A 224 -9.59 -38.15 -17.26
C ILE A 224 -9.79 -38.94 -18.54
N ASN A 225 -10.27 -40.20 -18.44
CA ASN A 225 -10.54 -41.02 -19.61
C ASN A 225 -11.73 -40.51 -20.43
N LEU A 226 -12.75 -39.92 -19.80
CA LEU A 226 -13.91 -39.34 -20.50
C LEU A 226 -13.49 -38.10 -21.32
N ASP A 227 -12.56 -37.32 -20.82
CA ASP A 227 -12.08 -36.07 -21.46
C ASP A 227 -10.76 -36.28 -22.25
N TRP A 228 -10.30 -37.53 -22.41
CA TRP A 228 -8.99 -37.83 -22.99
C TRP A 228 -8.72 -37.19 -24.35
N ASP A 229 -9.70 -37.24 -25.25
CA ASP A 229 -9.56 -36.68 -26.60
C ASP A 229 -9.36 -35.14 -26.55
N SER A 230 -10.06 -34.46 -25.62
CA SER A 230 -9.92 -33.03 -25.40
C SER A 230 -8.54 -32.70 -24.85
N LEU A 231 -8.07 -33.45 -23.85
CA LEU A 231 -6.74 -33.28 -23.25
C LEU A 231 -5.61 -33.55 -24.26
N GLN A 232 -5.77 -34.59 -25.11
CA GLN A 232 -4.82 -34.87 -26.20
C GLN A 232 -4.77 -33.72 -27.22
N THR A 233 -5.89 -33.09 -27.51
CA THR A 233 -5.97 -31.96 -28.41
C THR A 233 -5.22 -30.74 -27.81
N LEU A 234 -5.37 -30.48 -26.53
CA LEU A 234 -4.62 -29.42 -25.83
C LEU A 234 -3.11 -29.65 -25.86
N TYR A 235 -2.68 -30.88 -25.57
CA TYR A 235 -1.27 -31.24 -25.57
C TYR A 235 -0.63 -31.13 -26.95
N GLY A 236 -1.37 -31.51 -28.00
CA GLY A 236 -0.91 -31.50 -29.38
C GLY A 236 -1.17 -30.19 -30.15
N SER A 237 -1.81 -29.21 -29.53
CA SER A 237 -2.14 -27.94 -30.20
C SER A 237 -0.88 -27.11 -30.44
N VAL A 238 -0.72 -26.59 -31.66
CA VAL A 238 0.36 -25.71 -32.05
C VAL A 238 0.26 -24.36 -31.31
N ASP A 239 -0.97 -23.98 -30.97
CA ASP A 239 -1.26 -22.69 -30.30
C ASP A 239 -1.14 -22.78 -28.78
N LEU A 240 -1.07 -23.99 -28.21
CA LEU A 240 -1.04 -24.24 -26.76
C LEU A 240 0.03 -25.29 -26.35
N PRO A 241 1.27 -25.22 -26.89
CA PRO A 241 2.25 -26.26 -26.62
C PRO A 241 2.71 -26.25 -25.17
N GLY A 242 2.49 -27.35 -24.45
CA GLY A 242 3.13 -27.62 -23.17
C GLY A 242 2.44 -27.01 -21.94
N LYS A 243 1.16 -26.65 -22.01
CA LYS A 243 0.40 -26.17 -20.84
C LYS A 243 -0.09 -27.29 -19.89
N LEU A 244 0.03 -28.57 -20.29
CA LEU A 244 -0.33 -29.74 -19.50
C LEU A 244 0.90 -30.40 -18.89
#